data_fac0b055e23412e398242d8e42506eb1
#
_entry.id   fac0b055e23412e398242d8e42506eb1
#
_cell.length_a   1.000
_cell.length_b   1.000
_cell.length_c   1.000
_cell.angle_alpha   90.00
_cell.angle_beta   90.00
_cell.angle_gamma   90.00
#
_symmetry.space_group_name_H-M   'P 1'
#
loop_
_entity.id
_entity.type
_entity.pdbx_description
1 polymer ?
#
loop_
_entity_poly.entity_id
_entity_poly.type
_entity_poly.pdbx_seq_one_letter_code
_entity_poly.pdbx_strand_id
1 'polypeptide(L)'
;MNDKKPLMDYRRAQKLQTPLLLTGALLSGVGTSVSVPLVILGIAIMLFAIVIGVLYYRCPHCGRPLGRIGEGGAYCPHCGKALNAPVEEPVRSITVPAYAKLNLTLDILGKRDDGYHEMQMVMQTVSLHDDVTVTLTDGKGITCRVDGAALPCDERNLAVKAARAFCEAMDYGGGIDIALIKRIPSEAGMAGGSADAAGVLVGLNE
;
A
#
# COMPACT_ATOMS: atom_id res chain seq x y z
N MET A 1 -7.68 5.13 5.76
CA MET A 1 -8.87 5.04 4.88
C MET A 1 -9.34 3.60 4.85
N ASN A 2 -10.63 3.37 5.07
CA ASN A 2 -11.19 2.05 5.40
C ASN A 2 -11.25 1.16 4.14
N ASP A 3 -10.23 0.31 3.93
CA ASP A 3 -10.16 -0.66 2.81
C ASP A 3 -11.08 -1.87 3.08
N LYS A 4 -12.37 -1.62 3.11
CA LYS A 4 -13.32 -2.74 2.92
C LYS A 4 -13.37 -3.04 1.42
N LYS A 5 -12.70 -4.13 1.01
CA LYS A 5 -12.91 -4.73 -0.33
C LYS A 5 -14.41 -4.76 -0.59
N PRO A 6 -14.90 -4.20 -1.70
CA PRO A 6 -16.31 -4.23 -2.00
C PRO A 6 -16.79 -5.68 -2.10
N LEU A 7 -17.91 -6.00 -1.46
CA LEU A 7 -18.52 -7.34 -1.44
C LEU A 7 -18.78 -7.92 -2.85
N MET A 8 -18.78 -7.09 -3.87
CA MET A 8 -19.05 -7.48 -5.26
C MET A 8 -18.21 -6.64 -6.23
N ASP A 9 -17.57 -7.31 -7.21
CA ASP A 9 -16.86 -6.66 -8.32
C ASP A 9 -17.85 -5.90 -9.23
N TYR A 10 -17.45 -4.74 -9.79
CA TYR A 10 -18.27 -3.91 -10.66
C TYR A 10 -18.84 -4.65 -11.87
N ARG A 11 -18.10 -5.64 -12.42
CA ARG A 11 -18.56 -6.49 -13.52
C ARG A 11 -19.71 -7.41 -13.11
N ARG A 12 -19.65 -7.96 -11.90
CA ARG A 12 -20.76 -8.75 -11.34
C ARG A 12 -21.97 -7.88 -11.05
N ALA A 13 -21.74 -6.67 -10.51
CA ALA A 13 -22.80 -5.70 -10.30
C ALA A 13 -23.47 -5.32 -11.61
N GLN A 14 -22.72 -5.04 -12.67
CA GLN A 14 -23.25 -4.71 -14.01
C GLN A 14 -24.06 -5.88 -14.62
N LYS A 15 -23.53 -7.11 -14.56
CA LYS A 15 -24.21 -8.30 -15.06
C LYS A 15 -25.53 -8.59 -14.33
N LEU A 16 -25.63 -8.24 -13.05
CA LEU A 16 -26.85 -8.42 -12.25
C LEU A 16 -27.86 -7.29 -12.47
N GLN A 17 -27.38 -6.06 -12.58
CA GLN A 17 -28.20 -4.86 -12.67
C GLN A 17 -28.99 -4.77 -13.99
N THR A 18 -28.34 -5.10 -15.12
CA THR A 18 -28.98 -5.00 -16.44
C THR A 18 -30.24 -5.86 -16.57
N PRO A 19 -30.23 -7.17 -16.25
CA PRO A 19 -31.44 -7.98 -16.32
C PRO A 19 -32.50 -7.56 -15.29
N LEU A 20 -32.12 -7.11 -14.10
CA LEU A 20 -33.08 -6.62 -13.09
C LEU A 20 -33.80 -5.36 -13.55
N LEU A 21 -33.10 -4.42 -14.20
CA LEU A 21 -33.75 -3.23 -14.78
C LEU A 21 -34.72 -3.59 -15.89
N LEU A 22 -34.36 -4.53 -16.79
CA LEU A 22 -35.19 -4.98 -17.88
C LEU A 22 -36.44 -5.72 -17.36
N THR A 23 -36.28 -6.62 -16.40
CA THR A 23 -37.43 -7.35 -15.81
C THR A 23 -38.36 -6.43 -15.03
N GLY A 24 -37.80 -5.46 -14.27
CA GLY A 24 -38.62 -4.47 -13.57
C GLY A 24 -39.42 -3.58 -14.51
N ALA A 25 -38.81 -3.12 -15.62
CA ALA A 25 -39.47 -2.31 -16.63
C ALA A 25 -40.61 -3.11 -17.34
N LEU A 26 -40.35 -4.38 -17.66
CA LEU A 26 -41.33 -5.25 -18.32
C LEU A 26 -42.52 -5.53 -17.42
N LEU A 27 -42.30 -5.84 -16.15
CA LEU A 27 -43.36 -6.04 -15.16
C LEU A 27 -44.16 -4.77 -14.91
N SER A 28 -43.52 -3.61 -14.87
CA SER A 28 -44.23 -2.33 -14.71
C SER A 28 -45.08 -2.02 -15.94
N GLY A 29 -44.57 -2.25 -17.16
CA GLY A 29 -45.30 -2.01 -18.41
C GLY A 29 -46.49 -2.92 -18.59
N VAL A 30 -46.34 -4.23 -18.37
CA VAL A 30 -47.44 -5.19 -18.44
C VAL A 30 -48.45 -4.99 -17.31
N GLY A 31 -47.97 -4.64 -16.12
CA GLY A 31 -48.77 -4.45 -14.92
C GLY A 31 -49.81 -3.33 -15.05
N THR A 32 -49.53 -2.28 -15.85
CA THR A 32 -50.53 -1.19 -16.10
C THR A 32 -51.81 -1.68 -16.74
N SER A 33 -51.76 -2.79 -17.50
CA SER A 33 -52.92 -3.38 -18.18
C SER A 33 -53.53 -4.54 -17.39
N VAL A 34 -52.85 -5.08 -16.37
CA VAL A 34 -53.29 -6.32 -15.69
C VAL A 34 -53.62 -6.12 -14.21
N SER A 35 -52.72 -5.53 -13.42
CA SER A 35 -52.93 -5.33 -11.98
C SER A 35 -51.94 -4.36 -11.32
N VAL A 36 -52.44 -3.56 -10.36
CA VAL A 36 -51.62 -2.62 -9.58
C VAL A 36 -50.45 -3.31 -8.80
N PRO A 37 -50.63 -4.50 -8.17
CA PRO A 37 -49.53 -5.18 -7.49
C PRO A 37 -48.33 -5.49 -8.38
N LEU A 38 -48.56 -5.82 -9.68
CA LEU A 38 -47.48 -6.07 -10.63
C LEU A 38 -46.65 -4.82 -10.93
N VAL A 39 -47.31 -3.66 -11.03
CA VAL A 39 -46.61 -2.36 -11.20
C VAL A 39 -45.72 -2.06 -10.01
N ILE A 40 -46.23 -2.24 -8.79
CA ILE A 40 -45.47 -1.99 -7.53
C ILE A 40 -44.27 -2.91 -7.46
N LEU A 41 -44.41 -4.20 -7.78
CA LEU A 41 -43.30 -5.17 -7.79
C LEU A 41 -42.23 -4.77 -8.83
N GLY A 42 -42.64 -4.37 -10.03
CA GLY A 42 -41.69 -3.90 -11.06
C GLY A 42 -40.90 -2.67 -10.64
N ILE A 43 -41.55 -1.69 -10.01
CA ILE A 43 -40.90 -0.50 -9.46
C ILE A 43 -39.90 -0.88 -8.33
N ALA A 44 -40.31 -1.78 -7.44
CA ALA A 44 -39.42 -2.24 -6.35
C ALA A 44 -38.14 -2.91 -6.88
N ILE A 45 -38.27 -3.76 -7.91
CA ILE A 45 -37.12 -4.40 -8.57
C ILE A 45 -36.22 -3.37 -9.23
N MET A 46 -36.77 -2.36 -9.91
CA MET A 46 -35.97 -1.28 -10.51
C MET A 46 -35.20 -0.46 -9.45
N LEU A 47 -35.85 -0.10 -8.35
CA LEU A 47 -35.23 0.62 -7.25
C LEU A 47 -34.07 -0.20 -6.64
N PHE A 48 -34.28 -1.50 -6.43
CA PHE A 48 -33.24 -2.41 -5.93
C PHE A 48 -32.05 -2.50 -6.89
N ALA A 49 -32.30 -2.58 -8.21
CA ALA A 49 -31.23 -2.56 -9.22
C ALA A 49 -30.42 -1.25 -9.20
N ILE A 50 -31.09 -0.10 -9.02
CA ILE A 50 -30.42 1.20 -8.89
C ILE A 50 -29.52 1.23 -7.64
N VAL A 51 -30.01 0.72 -6.51
CA VAL A 51 -29.23 0.65 -5.25
C VAL A 51 -27.98 -0.21 -5.46
N ILE A 52 -28.09 -1.37 -6.11
CA ILE A 52 -26.92 -2.20 -6.45
C ILE A 52 -25.92 -1.40 -7.29
N GLY A 53 -26.39 -0.68 -8.30
CA GLY A 53 -25.52 0.16 -9.14
C GLY A 53 -24.77 1.24 -8.35
N VAL A 54 -25.47 1.97 -7.50
CA VAL A 54 -24.87 3.05 -6.69
C VAL A 54 -23.83 2.51 -5.70
N LEU A 55 -24.10 1.36 -5.08
CA LEU A 55 -23.23 0.80 -4.06
C LEU A 55 -22.00 0.08 -4.65
N TYR A 56 -22.16 -0.63 -5.76
CA TYR A 56 -21.13 -1.58 -6.25
C TYR A 56 -20.51 -1.18 -7.60
N TYR A 57 -21.09 -0.24 -8.35
CA TYR A 57 -20.52 0.23 -9.62
C TYR A 57 -19.39 1.23 -9.39
N ARG A 58 -18.28 0.72 -8.88
CA ARG A 58 -17.09 1.50 -8.49
C ARG A 58 -15.85 0.99 -9.20
N CYS A 59 -14.90 1.91 -9.42
CA CYS A 59 -13.61 1.56 -9.99
C CYS A 59 -12.85 0.60 -9.07
N PRO A 60 -12.30 -0.52 -9.59
CA PRO A 60 -11.52 -1.47 -8.79
C PRO A 60 -10.19 -0.88 -8.29
N HIS A 61 -9.65 0.18 -8.95
CA HIS A 61 -8.36 0.77 -8.60
C HIS A 61 -8.46 1.95 -7.63
N CYS A 62 -9.49 2.81 -7.74
CA CYS A 62 -9.60 4.01 -6.91
C CYS A 62 -10.89 4.09 -6.06
N GLY A 63 -11.77 3.08 -6.13
CA GLY A 63 -13.01 3.01 -5.35
C GLY A 63 -14.08 4.05 -5.70
N ARG A 64 -13.80 5.03 -6.58
CA ARG A 64 -14.76 6.07 -6.95
C ARG A 64 -15.86 5.51 -7.86
N PRO A 65 -17.09 6.04 -7.79
CA PRO A 65 -18.17 5.59 -8.67
C PRO A 65 -17.82 5.86 -10.14
N LEU A 66 -18.16 4.91 -11.02
CA LEU A 66 -17.82 4.95 -12.44
C LEU A 66 -18.76 5.79 -13.31
N GLY A 67 -19.77 6.45 -12.72
CA GLY A 67 -20.73 7.28 -13.46
C GLY A 67 -21.91 6.49 -14.02
N ARG A 68 -22.55 7.01 -15.10
CA ARG A 68 -23.75 6.39 -15.68
C ARG A 68 -23.48 5.02 -16.30
N ILE A 69 -24.41 4.11 -16.11
CA ILE A 69 -24.42 2.77 -16.72
C ILE A 69 -24.52 2.98 -18.24
N GLY A 70 -23.53 2.46 -18.99
CA GLY A 70 -23.50 2.54 -20.44
C GLY A 70 -22.45 3.50 -21.05
N GLU A 71 -21.90 4.45 -20.30
CA GLU A 71 -20.77 5.29 -20.74
C GLU A 71 -19.40 4.68 -20.38
N GLY A 72 -19.37 3.36 -20.10
CA GLY A 72 -18.16 2.65 -19.70
C GLY A 72 -17.10 2.64 -20.78
N GLY A 73 -16.28 3.68 -20.82
CA GLY A 73 -15.01 3.64 -21.49
C GLY A 73 -14.14 2.51 -20.93
N ALA A 74 -13.13 2.08 -21.68
CA ALA A 74 -12.17 1.06 -21.20
C ALA A 74 -11.35 1.53 -19.98
N TYR A 75 -11.45 2.82 -19.62
CA TYR A 75 -10.63 3.48 -18.59
C TYR A 75 -11.51 4.20 -17.55
N CYS A 76 -11.02 4.24 -16.31
CA CYS A 76 -11.68 4.99 -15.24
C CYS A 76 -11.54 6.51 -15.47
N PRO A 77 -12.64 7.30 -15.45
CA PRO A 77 -12.58 8.75 -15.65
C PRO A 77 -11.88 9.49 -14.51
N HIS A 78 -11.72 8.87 -13.33
CA HIS A 78 -11.14 9.50 -12.16
C HIS A 78 -9.65 9.21 -11.96
N CYS A 79 -9.18 8.00 -12.30
CA CYS A 79 -7.79 7.61 -12.10
C CYS A 79 -7.05 7.22 -13.39
N GLY A 80 -7.73 7.21 -14.54
CA GLY A 80 -7.14 6.91 -15.85
C GLY A 80 -6.75 5.43 -16.06
N LYS A 81 -6.83 4.57 -15.04
CA LYS A 81 -6.46 3.15 -15.19
C LYS A 81 -7.52 2.39 -15.98
N ALA A 82 -7.09 1.41 -16.78
CA ALA A 82 -7.97 0.54 -17.51
C ALA A 82 -8.82 -0.31 -16.54
N LEU A 83 -10.14 -0.34 -16.73
CA LEU A 83 -11.06 -1.04 -15.84
C LEU A 83 -10.92 -2.58 -15.90
N ASN A 84 -10.32 -3.09 -16.96
CA ASN A 84 -10.02 -4.51 -17.16
C ASN A 84 -8.59 -4.90 -16.80
N ALA A 85 -7.74 -3.93 -16.44
CA ALA A 85 -6.40 -4.23 -15.94
C ALA A 85 -6.49 -5.05 -14.64
N PRO A 86 -5.58 -5.99 -14.42
CA PRO A 86 -5.47 -6.64 -13.13
C PRO A 86 -5.25 -5.56 -12.05
N VAL A 87 -5.95 -5.68 -10.94
CA VAL A 87 -5.67 -4.87 -9.75
C VAL A 87 -4.33 -5.39 -9.22
N GLU A 88 -3.30 -4.58 -9.32
CA GLU A 88 -2.02 -4.89 -8.69
C GLU A 88 -2.28 -5.03 -7.19
N GLU A 89 -2.05 -6.23 -6.65
CA GLU A 89 -2.06 -6.43 -5.21
C GLU A 89 -0.97 -5.51 -4.64
N PRO A 90 -1.22 -4.83 -3.52
CA PRO A 90 -0.20 -3.97 -2.91
C PRO A 90 1.05 -4.81 -2.65
N VAL A 91 2.20 -4.29 -3.01
CA VAL A 91 3.50 -4.93 -2.74
C VAL A 91 3.60 -5.08 -1.22
N ARG A 92 3.56 -6.32 -0.75
CA ARG A 92 3.66 -6.62 0.68
C ARG A 92 5.08 -6.83 1.15
N SER A 93 6.02 -7.00 0.22
CA SER A 93 7.44 -7.24 0.52
C SER A 93 8.32 -6.58 -0.52
N ILE A 94 9.34 -5.88 -0.05
CA ILE A 94 10.34 -5.23 -0.89
C ILE A 94 11.72 -5.44 -0.28
N THR A 95 12.73 -5.61 -1.15
CA THR A 95 14.14 -5.66 -0.74
C THR A 95 14.87 -4.44 -1.27
N VAL A 96 15.52 -3.71 -0.37
CA VAL A 96 16.27 -2.48 -0.65
C VAL A 96 17.76 -2.74 -0.37
N PRO A 97 18.68 -2.48 -1.32
CA PRO A 97 20.10 -2.54 -1.05
C PRO A 97 20.55 -1.33 -0.22
N ALA A 98 21.07 -1.59 0.97
CA ALA A 98 21.57 -0.59 1.91
C ALA A 98 23.10 -0.44 1.75
N TYR A 99 23.52 0.50 0.91
CA TYR A 99 24.92 0.67 0.52
C TYR A 99 25.79 1.23 1.63
N ALA A 100 27.01 0.69 1.74
CA ALA A 100 28.06 1.21 2.60
C ALA A 100 28.65 2.53 2.07
N LYS A 101 29.29 3.29 2.95
CA LYS A 101 30.08 4.48 2.60
C LYS A 101 31.51 4.34 3.07
N LEU A 102 32.40 5.05 2.41
CA LEU A 102 33.76 5.30 2.85
C LEU A 102 33.98 6.81 3.01
N ASN A 103 34.72 7.21 4.01
CA ASN A 103 35.29 8.55 4.09
C ASN A 103 36.66 8.53 3.37
N LEU A 104 36.71 9.17 2.20
CA LEU A 104 37.97 9.29 1.45
C LEU A 104 38.93 10.28 2.12
N THR A 105 38.36 11.35 2.69
CA THR A 105 39.04 12.28 3.58
C THR A 105 38.14 12.56 4.77
N LEU A 106 38.76 12.84 5.94
CA LEU A 106 38.04 13.21 7.15
C LEU A 106 38.94 14.08 8.02
N ASP A 107 38.60 15.37 8.13
CA ASP A 107 39.28 16.34 8.99
C ASP A 107 38.31 16.78 10.10
N ILE A 108 38.81 16.79 11.34
CA ILE A 108 38.06 17.30 12.50
C ILE A 108 38.48 18.77 12.68
N LEU A 109 37.52 19.70 12.46
CA LEU A 109 37.76 21.13 12.49
C LEU A 109 37.67 21.70 13.92
N GLY A 110 36.85 21.08 14.78
CA GLY A 110 36.66 21.53 16.14
C GLY A 110 35.60 20.75 16.89
N LYS A 111 35.46 20.99 18.18
CA LYS A 111 34.41 20.47 19.03
C LYS A 111 33.30 21.50 19.15
N ARG A 112 32.07 21.09 18.97
CA ARG A 112 30.86 21.93 19.10
C ARG A 112 30.40 21.97 20.56
N ASP A 113 29.59 22.99 20.90
CA ASP A 113 29.02 23.12 22.24
C ASP A 113 28.02 22.00 22.60
N ASP A 114 27.41 21.36 21.59
CA ASP A 114 26.49 20.21 21.73
C ASP A 114 27.24 18.89 21.99
N GLY A 115 28.59 18.93 22.08
CA GLY A 115 29.46 17.77 22.33
C GLY A 115 29.87 17.00 21.08
N TYR A 116 29.31 17.31 19.90
CA TYR A 116 29.72 16.76 18.61
C TYR A 116 30.95 17.49 18.05
N HIS A 117 31.48 16.95 16.95
CA HIS A 117 32.62 17.56 16.26
C HIS A 117 32.15 18.12 14.91
N GLU A 118 32.70 19.30 14.58
CA GLU A 118 32.61 19.81 13.23
C GLU A 118 33.65 19.11 12.37
N MET A 119 33.19 18.57 11.23
CA MET A 119 34.03 17.73 10.38
C MET A 119 33.90 18.16 8.92
N GLN A 120 35.02 18.12 8.22
CA GLN A 120 35.06 18.26 6.77
C GLN A 120 35.47 16.92 6.17
N MET A 121 34.68 16.39 5.25
CA MET A 121 34.90 15.07 4.70
C MET A 121 34.43 14.94 3.26
N VAL A 122 35.09 14.04 2.54
CA VAL A 122 34.58 13.54 1.24
C VAL A 122 34.15 12.11 1.45
N MET A 123 32.85 11.86 1.25
CA MET A 123 32.26 10.52 1.37
C MET A 123 31.97 9.93 -0.01
N GLN A 124 32.19 8.64 -0.15
CA GLN A 124 31.88 7.87 -1.33
C GLN A 124 31.03 6.66 -0.96
N THR A 125 29.90 6.49 -1.63
CA THR A 125 29.13 5.25 -1.59
C THR A 125 29.87 4.18 -2.38
N VAL A 126 29.89 2.96 -1.86
CA VAL A 126 30.55 1.80 -2.48
C VAL A 126 29.50 0.71 -2.81
N SER A 127 29.85 -0.24 -3.67
CA SER A 127 28.94 -1.32 -4.08
C SER A 127 28.66 -2.35 -3.00
N LEU A 128 29.47 -2.41 -1.95
CA LEU A 128 29.20 -3.26 -0.78
C LEU A 128 27.90 -2.79 -0.12
N HIS A 129 26.96 -3.69 0.09
CA HIS A 129 25.66 -3.37 0.67
C HIS A 129 25.10 -4.54 1.48
N ASP A 130 24.23 -4.22 2.40
CA ASP A 130 23.34 -5.16 3.06
C ASP A 130 22.00 -5.24 2.29
N ASP A 131 21.31 -6.38 2.33
CA ASP A 131 19.95 -6.46 1.82
C ASP A 131 18.96 -6.25 2.98
N VAL A 132 18.11 -5.26 2.84
CA VAL A 132 17.04 -4.93 3.78
C VAL A 132 15.71 -5.31 3.16
N THR A 133 15.10 -6.39 3.61
CA THR A 133 13.76 -6.79 3.18
C THR A 133 12.74 -6.35 4.21
N VAL A 134 11.75 -5.60 3.76
CA VAL A 134 10.61 -5.14 4.56
C VAL A 134 9.36 -5.81 4.04
N THR A 135 8.61 -6.46 4.92
CA THR A 135 7.36 -7.15 4.58
C THR A 135 6.24 -6.64 5.48
N LEU A 136 5.14 -6.18 4.88
CA LEU A 136 3.92 -5.87 5.61
C LEU A 136 3.16 -7.17 5.91
N THR A 137 2.72 -7.34 7.16
CA THR A 137 2.02 -8.53 7.61
C THR A 137 0.64 -8.21 8.16
N ASP A 138 -0.25 -9.19 8.19
CA ASP A 138 -1.59 -9.05 8.78
C ASP A 138 -1.55 -9.04 10.34
N GLY A 139 -0.37 -9.24 10.93
CA GLY A 139 -0.13 -9.19 12.37
C GLY A 139 -0.08 -7.77 12.92
N LYS A 140 0.47 -7.65 14.12
CA LYS A 140 0.75 -6.37 14.77
C LYS A 140 2.18 -6.34 15.28
N GLY A 141 2.76 -5.14 15.32
CA GLY A 141 4.11 -4.93 15.85
C GLY A 141 5.20 -5.18 14.81
N ILE A 142 6.45 -5.05 15.27
CA ILE A 142 7.64 -5.12 14.42
C ILE A 142 8.43 -6.35 14.83
N THR A 143 8.75 -7.22 13.85
CA THR A 143 9.67 -8.33 14.00
C THR A 143 10.93 -8.06 13.20
N CYS A 144 12.07 -8.57 13.68
CA CYS A 144 13.35 -8.41 13.00
C CYS A 144 14.12 -9.73 13.04
N ARG A 145 14.78 -10.07 11.95
CA ARG A 145 15.77 -11.14 11.88
C ARG A 145 17.02 -10.64 11.16
N VAL A 146 18.16 -11.10 11.62
CA VAL A 146 19.47 -10.71 11.06
C VAL A 146 20.22 -11.99 10.70
N ASP A 147 20.74 -12.05 9.49
CA ASP A 147 21.66 -13.06 8.99
C ASP A 147 23.00 -12.41 8.65
N GLY A 148 24.09 -13.17 8.83
CA GLY A 148 25.46 -12.70 8.54
C GLY A 148 26.14 -11.88 9.65
N ALA A 149 25.43 -11.51 10.73
CA ALA A 149 26.01 -10.82 11.88
C ALA A 149 25.24 -11.09 13.18
N ALA A 150 25.92 -11.11 14.31
CA ALA A 150 25.30 -11.23 15.64
C ALA A 150 24.85 -9.84 16.14
N LEU A 151 23.72 -9.35 15.62
CA LEU A 151 23.15 -8.06 16.01
C LEU A 151 21.83 -8.27 16.77
N PRO A 152 21.45 -7.33 17.66
CA PRO A 152 20.17 -7.39 18.34
C PRO A 152 19.00 -7.27 17.33
N CYS A 153 17.89 -7.96 17.60
CA CYS A 153 16.66 -7.89 16.82
C CYS A 153 15.54 -7.14 17.57
N ASP A 154 15.90 -6.31 18.51
CA ASP A 154 15.02 -5.51 19.35
C ASP A 154 15.22 -4.01 19.12
N GLU A 155 14.70 -3.18 20.04
CA GLU A 155 14.78 -1.71 20.00
C GLU A 155 16.21 -1.13 19.99
N ARG A 156 17.23 -1.93 20.20
CA ARG A 156 18.64 -1.52 20.07
C ARG A 156 19.09 -1.47 18.62
N ASN A 157 18.40 -2.19 17.73
CA ASN A 157 18.66 -2.18 16.30
C ASN A 157 18.09 -0.92 15.63
N LEU A 158 18.92 -0.22 14.85
CA LEU A 158 18.52 1.02 14.16
C LEU A 158 17.41 0.78 13.11
N ALA A 159 17.39 -0.39 12.46
CA ALA A 159 16.35 -0.77 11.53
C ALA A 159 14.97 -0.87 12.22
N VAL A 160 14.94 -1.48 13.42
CA VAL A 160 13.72 -1.57 14.25
C VAL A 160 13.27 -0.19 14.73
N LYS A 161 14.21 0.66 15.17
CA LYS A 161 13.91 2.05 15.56
C LYS A 161 13.32 2.85 14.39
N ALA A 162 13.87 2.71 13.19
CA ALA A 162 13.37 3.39 12.00
C ALA A 162 11.93 2.97 11.66
N ALA A 163 11.65 1.66 11.69
CA ALA A 163 10.30 1.15 11.47
C ALA A 163 9.31 1.66 12.52
N ARG A 164 9.70 1.70 13.79
CA ARG A 164 8.86 2.24 14.87
C ARG A 164 8.56 3.72 14.67
N ALA A 165 9.57 4.53 14.40
CA ALA A 165 9.40 5.96 14.13
C ALA A 165 8.48 6.20 12.91
N PHE A 166 8.57 5.37 11.88
CA PHE A 166 7.66 5.41 10.74
C PHE A 166 6.22 5.08 11.15
N CYS A 167 6.01 3.99 11.92
CA CYS A 167 4.68 3.63 12.42
C CYS A 167 4.03 4.76 13.22
N GLU A 168 4.79 5.39 14.11
CA GLU A 168 4.32 6.52 14.92
C GLU A 168 3.97 7.74 14.06
N ALA A 169 4.83 8.10 13.11
CA ALA A 169 4.62 9.26 12.24
C ALA A 169 3.42 9.08 11.28
N MET A 170 3.17 7.84 10.82
CA MET A 170 2.12 7.52 9.85
C MET A 170 0.84 6.95 10.47
N ASP A 171 0.77 6.83 11.80
CA ASP A 171 -0.34 6.18 12.54
C ASP A 171 -0.62 4.76 11.98
N TYR A 172 0.46 4.02 11.67
CA TYR A 172 0.37 2.68 11.10
C TYR A 172 0.33 1.61 12.18
N GLY A 173 -0.78 0.90 12.31
CA GLY A 173 -1.02 -0.13 13.33
C GLY A 173 -0.88 -1.58 12.82
N GLY A 174 -0.42 -1.80 11.60
CA GLY A 174 -0.17 -3.13 11.02
C GLY A 174 1.14 -3.76 11.49
N GLY A 175 1.40 -5.00 11.03
CA GLY A 175 2.65 -5.70 11.32
C GLY A 175 3.73 -5.44 10.27
N ILE A 176 4.98 -5.37 10.70
CA ILE A 176 6.15 -5.22 9.85
C ILE A 176 7.16 -6.32 10.21
N ASP A 177 7.61 -7.09 9.21
CA ASP A 177 8.72 -8.03 9.34
C ASP A 177 9.94 -7.50 8.59
N ILE A 178 11.07 -7.37 9.29
CA ILE A 178 12.33 -6.87 8.77
C ILE A 178 13.32 -8.03 8.70
N ALA A 179 13.88 -8.29 7.52
CA ALA A 179 14.98 -9.22 7.35
C ALA A 179 16.22 -8.50 6.85
N LEU A 180 17.33 -8.62 7.58
CA LEU A 180 18.61 -8.04 7.25
C LEU A 180 19.58 -9.15 6.86
N ILE A 181 20.18 -9.07 5.67
CA ILE A 181 21.32 -9.90 5.27
C ILE A 181 22.56 -9.00 5.32
N LYS A 182 23.38 -9.18 6.36
CA LYS A 182 24.54 -8.34 6.64
C LYS A 182 25.77 -8.79 5.87
N ARG A 183 26.38 -7.85 5.14
CA ARG A 183 27.66 -8.00 4.45
C ARG A 183 28.61 -6.87 4.83
N ILE A 184 28.08 -5.71 5.24
CA ILE A 184 28.89 -4.60 5.74
C ILE A 184 29.42 -4.97 7.12
N PRO A 185 30.75 -4.96 7.34
CA PRO A 185 31.32 -5.31 8.64
C PRO A 185 30.80 -4.39 9.75
N SER A 186 30.44 -4.97 10.88
CA SER A 186 30.00 -4.22 12.05
C SER A 186 31.17 -3.38 12.60
N GLU A 187 30.88 -2.17 13.10
CA GLU A 187 31.84 -1.25 13.72
C GLU A 187 33.00 -0.79 12.81
N ALA A 188 32.91 -1.04 11.50
CA ALA A 188 33.94 -0.67 10.53
C ALA A 188 33.91 0.81 10.10
N GLY A 189 33.06 1.65 10.69
CA GLY A 189 32.91 3.05 10.26
C GLY A 189 32.23 3.25 8.89
N MET A 190 31.69 2.19 8.30
CA MET A 190 31.10 2.16 6.96
C MET A 190 29.59 2.47 6.97
N ALA A 191 29.03 2.89 8.09
CA ALA A 191 27.62 3.27 8.29
C ALA A 191 26.57 2.15 8.04
N GLY A 192 26.93 0.86 8.19
CA GLY A 192 26.04 -0.25 7.91
C GLY A 192 24.68 -0.16 8.63
N GLY A 193 24.67 0.07 9.95
CA GLY A 193 23.42 0.19 10.71
C GLY A 193 22.55 1.39 10.31
N SER A 194 23.17 2.52 9.94
CA SER A 194 22.44 3.70 9.44
C SER A 194 21.88 3.47 8.04
N ALA A 195 22.62 2.74 7.20
CA ALA A 195 22.16 2.35 5.87
C ALA A 195 20.97 1.38 5.95
N ASP A 196 21.01 0.40 6.89
CA ASP A 196 19.89 -0.50 7.15
C ASP A 196 18.63 0.26 7.57
N ALA A 197 18.77 1.22 8.50
CA ALA A 197 17.67 2.07 8.94
C ALA A 197 17.08 2.89 7.78
N ALA A 198 17.92 3.47 6.93
CA ALA A 198 17.47 4.17 5.72
C ALA A 198 16.78 3.22 4.75
N GLY A 199 17.32 2.01 4.55
CA GLY A 199 16.70 0.97 3.72
C GLY A 199 15.31 0.58 4.19
N VAL A 200 15.09 0.47 5.50
CA VAL A 200 13.75 0.23 6.09
C VAL A 200 12.81 1.37 5.76
N LEU A 201 13.21 2.63 5.93
CA LEU A 201 12.35 3.79 5.63
C LEU A 201 12.01 3.88 4.13
N VAL A 202 12.96 3.58 3.25
CA VAL A 202 12.72 3.51 1.80
C VAL A 202 11.70 2.41 1.51
N GLY A 203 11.91 1.19 2.03
CA GLY A 203 11.01 0.06 1.79
C GLY A 203 9.59 0.26 2.33
N LEU A 204 9.42 1.02 3.43
CA LEU A 204 8.10 1.35 3.98
C LEU A 204 7.38 2.46 3.23
N ASN A 205 8.10 3.26 2.43
CA ASN A 205 7.54 4.38 1.66
C ASN A 205 7.10 3.96 0.24
N GLU A 206 7.50 2.81 -0.26
CA GLU A 206 7.10 2.24 -1.57
C GLU A 206 5.74 1.52 -1.48
#